data_16f23cb6a9e49d5fb715d7917fbc7d55
#
_entry.id   16f23cb6a9e49d5fb715d7917fbc7d55
#
_cell.length_a   1.000
_cell.length_b   1.000
_cell.length_c   1.000
_cell.angle_alpha   90.00
_cell.angle_beta   90.00
_cell.angle_gamma   90.00
#
_symmetry.space_group_name_H-M   'P 1'
#
loop_
_entity.id
_entity.type
_entity.pdbx_description
1 polymer ?
#
loop_
_entity_poly.entity_id
_entity_poly.type
_entity_poly.pdbx_seq_one_letter_code
_entity_poly.pdbx_strand_id
1 'polypeptide(L)'
;MPSIEARGLRKAFGTTIALDGVNLLVEEGRILGLIGPNGAGKTTALNAILGLTPYQGELKVLGRDPWTERDQLMRDVSFIADVAILPRWLRVSQALDYVAGVHPRFDRAKAEGFLAKTDIRRTSKVRELSKGMVTQLHLALVMAIDAKLLMLDEPTLGLDILYSKQFYDSLLNDYFDRSRTIVVTTHQVGEIQDVLTDIMFINRGRIVLESSMEEFESRYLEVMVNPEHVAAARALKPMHERQVFGRSILLFDRADRQQLAALGEVRKPSIADLFVAVMGNQASEAKGAPA
;
A
#
# COMPACT_ATOMS: atom_id res chain seq x y z
N MET A 1 -17.24 -11.29 4.70
CA MET A 1 -16.37 -12.30 4.04
C MET A 1 -15.06 -11.62 3.71
N PRO A 2 -13.90 -12.28 3.83
CA PRO A 2 -12.67 -11.62 3.43
C PRO A 2 -12.68 -11.27 1.95
N SER A 3 -12.18 -10.08 1.63
CA SER A 3 -12.01 -9.63 0.24
C SER A 3 -10.84 -10.33 -0.45
N ILE A 4 -9.80 -10.68 0.32
CA ILE A 4 -8.64 -11.44 -0.17
C ILE A 4 -8.24 -12.45 0.90
N GLU A 5 -8.07 -13.71 0.50
CA GLU A 5 -7.55 -14.78 1.34
C GLU A 5 -6.48 -15.55 0.56
N ALA A 6 -5.24 -15.53 1.04
CA ALA A 6 -4.13 -16.28 0.47
C ALA A 6 -3.47 -17.14 1.54
N ARG A 7 -3.13 -18.39 1.18
CA ARG A 7 -2.41 -19.33 2.05
C ARG A 7 -1.26 -19.96 1.30
N GLY A 8 -0.06 -19.77 1.83
CA GLY A 8 1.16 -20.32 1.27
C GLY A 8 1.42 -19.89 -0.17
N LEU A 9 1.05 -18.65 -0.55
CA LEU A 9 1.16 -18.15 -1.90
C LEU A 9 2.61 -18.07 -2.33
N ARG A 10 2.97 -18.74 -3.44
CA ARG A 10 4.33 -18.79 -3.99
C ARG A 10 4.36 -18.42 -5.47
N LYS A 11 5.41 -17.70 -5.84
CA LYS A 11 5.70 -17.36 -7.22
C LYS A 11 7.19 -17.27 -7.47
N ALA A 12 7.67 -17.94 -8.49
CA ALA A 12 9.03 -17.80 -8.97
C ALA A 12 9.04 -17.40 -10.45
N PHE A 13 10.09 -16.68 -10.85
CA PHE A 13 10.45 -16.34 -12.23
C PHE A 13 11.85 -16.90 -12.48
N GLY A 14 11.92 -18.05 -13.15
CA GLY A 14 13.17 -18.79 -13.26
C GLY A 14 13.71 -19.18 -11.88
N THR A 15 14.89 -18.72 -11.54
CA THR A 15 15.54 -18.98 -10.24
C THR A 15 15.18 -17.94 -9.17
N THR A 16 14.49 -16.85 -9.53
CA THR A 16 14.14 -15.77 -8.61
C THR A 16 12.79 -16.06 -7.96
N ILE A 17 12.78 -16.24 -6.64
CA ILE A 17 11.56 -16.37 -5.84
C ILE A 17 11.03 -14.98 -5.55
N ALA A 18 9.87 -14.66 -6.11
CA ALA A 18 9.21 -13.35 -5.93
C ALA A 18 8.18 -13.37 -4.78
N LEU A 19 7.52 -14.53 -4.54
CA LEU A 19 6.67 -14.76 -3.37
C LEU A 19 7.05 -16.13 -2.78
N ASP A 20 7.23 -16.17 -1.46
CA ASP A 20 7.69 -17.35 -0.73
C ASP A 20 6.82 -17.67 0.46
N GLY A 21 5.67 -18.29 0.20
CA GLY A 21 4.75 -18.74 1.23
C GLY A 21 3.98 -17.57 1.88
N VAL A 22 3.54 -16.59 1.08
CA VAL A 22 2.76 -15.45 1.58
C VAL A 22 1.39 -15.93 2.06
N ASN A 23 1.07 -15.57 3.30
CA ASN A 23 -0.28 -15.63 3.85
C ASN A 23 -0.81 -14.20 3.93
N LEU A 24 -2.04 -13.99 3.48
CA LEU A 24 -2.67 -12.67 3.41
C LEU A 24 -4.16 -12.82 3.69
N LEU A 25 -4.67 -12.06 4.64
CA LEU A 25 -6.09 -11.97 4.93
C LEU A 25 -6.49 -10.49 4.93
N VAL A 26 -7.39 -10.11 4.03
CA VAL A 26 -7.92 -8.74 3.96
C VAL A 26 -9.44 -8.82 4.08
N GLU A 27 -9.96 -8.31 5.19
CA GLU A 27 -11.41 -8.25 5.40
C GLU A 27 -12.07 -7.18 4.53
N GLU A 28 -13.36 -7.32 4.30
CA GLU A 28 -14.17 -6.32 3.61
C GLU A 28 -14.17 -4.99 4.36
N GLY A 29 -14.17 -3.88 3.63
CA GLY A 29 -14.21 -2.54 4.22
C GLY A 29 -12.89 -2.09 4.83
N ARG A 30 -11.75 -2.66 4.40
CA ARG A 30 -10.42 -2.28 4.86
C ARG A 30 -9.63 -1.52 3.81
N ILE A 31 -8.74 -0.66 4.27
CA ILE A 31 -7.72 -0.01 3.44
C ILE A 31 -6.37 -0.56 3.89
N LEU A 32 -5.86 -1.51 3.11
CA LEU A 32 -4.58 -2.16 3.39
C LEU A 32 -3.43 -1.45 2.68
N GLY A 33 -2.41 -1.06 3.44
CA GLY A 33 -1.09 -0.69 2.91
C GLY A 33 -0.15 -1.89 2.82
N LEU A 34 0.16 -2.36 1.60
CA LEU A 34 1.20 -3.38 1.37
C LEU A 34 2.53 -2.67 1.10
N ILE A 35 3.36 -2.59 2.12
CA ILE A 35 4.56 -1.75 2.18
C ILE A 35 5.81 -2.62 2.05
N GLY A 36 6.74 -2.21 1.21
CA GLY A 36 8.00 -2.94 1.05
C GLY A 36 8.97 -2.25 0.09
N PRO A 37 10.27 -2.59 0.13
CA PRO A 37 11.23 -2.03 -0.79
C PRO A 37 10.96 -2.48 -2.24
N ASN A 38 11.63 -1.84 -3.20
CA ASN A 38 11.58 -2.28 -4.59
C ASN A 38 12.11 -3.72 -4.70
N GLY A 39 11.40 -4.55 -5.47
CA GLY A 39 11.72 -5.97 -5.59
C GLY A 39 11.26 -6.86 -4.42
N ALA A 40 10.53 -6.33 -3.43
CA ALA A 40 10.03 -7.11 -2.30
C ALA A 40 8.93 -8.12 -2.66
N GLY A 41 8.30 -7.99 -3.85
CA GLY A 41 7.21 -8.87 -4.30
C GLY A 41 5.83 -8.20 -4.35
N LYS A 42 5.71 -6.90 -4.06
CA LYS A 42 4.42 -6.15 -4.04
C LYS A 42 3.63 -6.32 -5.33
N THR A 43 4.18 -5.88 -6.45
CA THR A 43 3.53 -5.98 -7.79
C THR A 43 3.26 -7.44 -8.18
N THR A 44 4.12 -8.39 -7.76
CA THR A 44 3.87 -9.82 -8.00
C THR A 44 2.68 -10.33 -7.21
N ALA A 45 2.52 -9.91 -5.95
CA ALA A 45 1.36 -10.23 -5.14
C ALA A 45 0.08 -9.65 -5.75
N LEU A 46 0.10 -8.37 -6.18
CA LEU A 46 -1.03 -7.75 -6.87
C LEU A 46 -1.39 -8.51 -8.15
N ASN A 47 -0.40 -8.86 -8.97
CA ASN A 47 -0.63 -9.60 -10.21
C ASN A 47 -1.24 -10.99 -9.97
N ALA A 48 -0.86 -11.67 -8.89
CA ALA A 48 -1.48 -12.93 -8.51
C ALA A 48 -2.94 -12.72 -8.08
N ILE A 49 -3.22 -11.72 -7.24
CA ILE A 49 -4.57 -11.35 -6.78
C ILE A 49 -5.48 -10.97 -7.96
N LEU A 50 -4.94 -10.33 -8.99
CA LEU A 50 -5.66 -9.94 -10.22
C LEU A 50 -5.78 -11.08 -11.25
N GLY A 51 -5.21 -12.27 -10.98
CA GLY A 51 -5.18 -13.36 -11.95
C GLY A 51 -4.37 -13.03 -13.22
N LEU A 52 -3.35 -12.20 -13.11
CA LEU A 52 -2.45 -11.79 -14.20
C LEU A 52 -1.20 -12.68 -14.28
N THR A 53 -0.92 -13.46 -13.26
CA THR A 53 0.22 -14.40 -13.21
C THR A 53 -0.17 -15.67 -12.49
N PRO A 54 0.25 -16.85 -12.96
CA PRO A 54 0.02 -18.10 -12.25
C PRO A 54 0.86 -18.14 -10.96
N TYR A 55 0.34 -18.82 -9.95
CA TYR A 55 0.92 -18.95 -8.62
C TYR A 55 0.76 -20.40 -8.11
N GLN A 56 1.40 -20.71 -6.99
CA GLN A 56 1.18 -21.89 -6.18
C GLN A 56 0.59 -21.50 -4.83
N GLY A 57 -0.11 -22.42 -4.17
CA GLY A 57 -0.85 -22.16 -2.93
C GLY A 57 -2.33 -21.89 -3.19
N GLU A 58 -3.01 -21.44 -2.15
CA GLU A 58 -4.44 -21.11 -2.21
C GLU A 58 -4.62 -19.61 -2.28
N LEU A 59 -5.50 -19.14 -3.16
CA LEU A 59 -5.85 -17.73 -3.27
C LEU A 59 -7.33 -17.59 -3.65
N LYS A 60 -8.07 -16.82 -2.85
CA LYS A 60 -9.42 -16.39 -3.15
C LYS A 60 -9.53 -14.87 -3.08
N VAL A 61 -10.20 -14.29 -4.05
CA VAL A 61 -10.46 -12.86 -4.13
C VAL A 61 -11.95 -12.67 -4.33
N LEU A 62 -12.61 -11.96 -3.42
CA LEU A 62 -14.07 -11.85 -3.37
C LEU A 62 -14.77 -13.22 -3.48
N GLY A 63 -14.16 -14.25 -2.83
CA GLY A 63 -14.65 -15.63 -2.82
C GLY A 63 -14.36 -16.46 -4.09
N ARG A 64 -13.70 -15.90 -5.11
CA ARG A 64 -13.37 -16.53 -6.40
C ARG A 64 -11.90 -16.86 -6.51
N ASP A 65 -11.57 -17.86 -7.31
CA ASP A 65 -10.21 -18.12 -7.76
C ASP A 65 -9.84 -17.12 -8.87
N PRO A 66 -8.84 -16.24 -8.64
CA PRO A 66 -8.53 -15.18 -9.61
C PRO A 66 -7.91 -15.69 -10.91
N TRP A 67 -7.35 -16.90 -10.92
CA TRP A 67 -6.77 -17.50 -12.12
C TRP A 67 -7.82 -18.12 -13.05
N THR A 68 -8.77 -18.84 -12.48
CA THR A 68 -9.78 -19.58 -13.25
C THR A 68 -11.08 -18.81 -13.49
N GLU A 69 -11.42 -17.84 -12.61
CA GLU A 69 -12.67 -17.06 -12.66
C GLU A 69 -12.41 -15.55 -12.90
N ARG A 70 -11.28 -15.24 -13.54
CA ARG A 70 -10.81 -13.85 -13.70
C ARG A 70 -11.82 -12.93 -14.40
N ASP A 71 -12.52 -13.40 -15.42
CA ASP A 71 -13.53 -12.62 -16.17
C ASP A 71 -14.69 -12.16 -15.29
N GLN A 72 -15.12 -13.00 -14.35
CA GLN A 72 -16.15 -12.65 -13.38
C GLN A 72 -15.60 -11.73 -12.29
N LEU A 73 -14.38 -12.03 -11.80
CA LEU A 73 -13.72 -11.26 -10.77
C LEU A 73 -13.52 -9.80 -11.21
N MET A 74 -13.06 -9.57 -12.44
CA MET A 74 -12.74 -8.22 -12.95
C MET A 74 -13.95 -7.32 -13.13
N ARG A 75 -15.18 -7.83 -12.99
CA ARG A 75 -16.41 -7.00 -12.93
C ARG A 75 -16.55 -6.28 -11.57
N ASP A 76 -15.94 -6.82 -10.54
CA ASP A 76 -16.00 -6.31 -9.16
C ASP A 76 -14.65 -5.71 -8.69
N VAL A 77 -13.63 -5.69 -9.56
CA VAL A 77 -12.28 -5.20 -9.24
C VAL A 77 -11.90 -4.05 -10.16
N SER A 78 -11.34 -3.00 -9.58
CA SER A 78 -10.69 -1.92 -10.31
C SER A 78 -9.21 -1.87 -9.96
N PHE A 79 -8.36 -1.54 -10.93
CA PHE A 79 -6.91 -1.63 -10.77
C PHE A 79 -6.15 -0.52 -11.48
N ILE A 80 -5.16 0.05 -10.81
CA ILE A 80 -4.12 0.90 -11.40
C ILE A 80 -2.78 0.23 -11.24
N ALA A 81 -2.08 0.00 -12.37
CA ALA A 81 -0.70 -0.44 -12.39
C ALA A 81 0.26 0.74 -12.13
N ASP A 82 1.43 0.48 -11.54
CA ASP A 82 2.54 1.44 -11.41
C ASP A 82 2.89 2.12 -12.76
N VAL A 83 2.83 1.37 -13.84
CA VAL A 83 3.01 1.92 -15.19
C VAL A 83 1.67 1.95 -15.89
N ALA A 84 0.90 2.98 -15.61
CA ALA A 84 -0.35 3.23 -16.30
C ALA A 84 -0.07 3.71 -17.75
N ILE A 85 -0.25 2.83 -18.72
CA ILE A 85 0.03 3.12 -20.13
C ILE A 85 -1.25 3.35 -20.90
N LEU A 86 -1.73 4.61 -20.92
CA LEU A 86 -2.68 5.02 -21.94
C LEU A 86 -1.95 5.28 -23.26
N PRO A 87 -2.53 4.84 -24.41
CA PRO A 87 -1.92 5.15 -25.71
C PRO A 87 -1.70 6.63 -25.91
N ARG A 88 -0.48 7.04 -26.25
CA ARG A 88 -0.08 8.44 -26.33
C ARG A 88 -0.88 9.28 -27.35
N TRP A 89 -1.46 8.61 -28.36
CA TRP A 89 -2.31 9.26 -29.38
C TRP A 89 -3.76 9.46 -28.94
N LEU A 90 -4.21 8.75 -27.88
CA LEU A 90 -5.59 8.77 -27.39
C LEU A 90 -5.93 10.15 -26.81
N ARG A 91 -7.14 10.64 -27.08
CA ARG A 91 -7.69 11.83 -26.39
C ARG A 91 -8.29 11.44 -25.05
N VAL A 92 -8.31 12.39 -24.12
CA VAL A 92 -8.94 12.20 -22.80
C VAL A 92 -10.43 11.78 -22.97
N SER A 93 -11.18 12.43 -23.85
CA SER A 93 -12.58 12.03 -24.16
C SER A 93 -12.68 10.59 -24.65
N GLN A 94 -11.76 10.16 -25.51
CA GLN A 94 -11.74 8.79 -26.03
C GLN A 94 -11.35 7.76 -24.96
N ALA A 95 -10.51 8.15 -23.99
CA ALA A 95 -10.21 7.28 -22.82
C ALA A 95 -11.47 7.07 -21.97
N LEU A 96 -12.25 8.12 -21.72
CA LEU A 96 -13.54 8.01 -21.03
C LEU A 96 -14.52 7.12 -21.81
N ASP A 97 -14.65 7.32 -23.14
CA ASP A 97 -15.51 6.51 -24.01
C ASP A 97 -15.11 5.03 -23.99
N TYR A 98 -13.80 4.76 -24.05
CA TYR A 98 -13.27 3.41 -24.03
C TYR A 98 -13.59 2.69 -22.71
N VAL A 99 -13.34 3.32 -21.56
CA VAL A 99 -13.63 2.71 -20.25
C VAL A 99 -15.14 2.50 -20.08
N ALA A 100 -15.96 3.47 -20.51
CA ALA A 100 -17.41 3.33 -20.50
C ALA A 100 -17.92 2.15 -21.38
N GLY A 101 -17.22 1.86 -22.48
CA GLY A 101 -17.56 0.76 -23.37
C GLY A 101 -17.14 -0.62 -22.86
N VAL A 102 -16.09 -0.69 -22.00
CA VAL A 102 -15.55 -1.98 -21.54
C VAL A 102 -15.92 -2.35 -20.10
N HIS A 103 -16.20 -1.36 -19.24
CA HIS A 103 -16.52 -1.63 -17.85
C HIS A 103 -17.97 -1.27 -17.52
N PRO A 104 -18.83 -2.27 -17.18
CA PRO A 104 -20.28 -2.06 -17.02
C PRO A 104 -20.66 -1.16 -15.84
N ARG A 105 -19.75 -0.98 -14.87
CA ARG A 105 -19.96 -0.16 -13.67
C ARG A 105 -19.17 1.17 -13.70
N PHE A 106 -18.77 1.63 -14.89
CA PHE A 106 -18.10 2.91 -15.02
C PHE A 106 -19.12 4.06 -15.02
N ASP A 107 -18.94 5.00 -14.10
CA ASP A 107 -19.72 6.24 -14.03
C ASP A 107 -18.94 7.37 -14.69
N ARG A 108 -19.37 7.73 -15.92
CA ARG A 108 -18.76 8.80 -16.69
C ARG A 108 -18.86 10.15 -16.00
N ALA A 109 -20.00 10.46 -15.38
CA ALA A 109 -20.20 11.75 -14.72
C ALA A 109 -19.24 11.90 -13.52
N LYS A 110 -19.02 10.81 -12.80
CA LYS A 110 -18.04 10.76 -11.70
C LYS A 110 -16.61 10.98 -12.20
N ALA A 111 -16.21 10.32 -13.30
CA ALA A 111 -14.89 10.53 -13.91
C ALA A 111 -14.68 11.99 -14.35
N GLU A 112 -15.71 12.58 -14.98
CA GLU A 112 -15.69 13.98 -15.39
C GLU A 112 -15.63 14.94 -14.19
N GLY A 113 -16.29 14.60 -13.08
CA GLY A 113 -16.20 15.35 -11.82
C GLY A 113 -14.80 15.33 -11.22
N PHE A 114 -14.09 14.20 -11.27
CA PHE A 114 -12.68 14.14 -10.86
C PHE A 114 -11.77 14.97 -11.79
N LEU A 115 -11.97 14.89 -13.11
CA LEU A 115 -11.18 15.66 -14.07
C LEU A 115 -11.43 17.16 -13.98
N ALA A 116 -12.63 17.59 -13.60
CA ALA A 116 -12.93 19.01 -13.38
C ALA A 116 -12.13 19.67 -12.24
N LYS A 117 -11.57 18.87 -11.35
CA LYS A 117 -10.65 19.32 -10.27
C LYS A 117 -9.19 19.45 -10.76
N THR A 118 -8.92 19.22 -12.05
CA THR A 118 -7.58 19.23 -12.67
C THR A 118 -7.53 20.19 -13.87
N ASP A 119 -6.33 20.47 -14.37
CA ASP A 119 -6.11 21.26 -15.60
C ASP A 119 -6.24 20.42 -16.89
N ILE A 120 -6.75 19.18 -16.79
CA ILE A 120 -6.83 18.23 -17.91
C ILE A 120 -8.04 18.57 -18.80
N ARG A 121 -7.77 18.92 -20.06
CA ARG A 121 -8.82 19.19 -21.05
C ARG A 121 -9.25 17.90 -21.75
N ARG A 122 -10.54 17.68 -21.95
CA ARG A 122 -11.08 16.51 -22.67
C ARG A 122 -10.53 16.35 -24.09
N THR A 123 -10.17 17.46 -24.74
CA THR A 123 -9.64 17.47 -26.12
C THR A 123 -8.14 17.14 -26.17
N SER A 124 -7.43 17.25 -25.06
CA SER A 124 -5.98 16.96 -25.00
C SER A 124 -5.70 15.49 -25.31
N LYS A 125 -4.57 15.25 -25.99
CA LYS A 125 -4.05 13.90 -26.18
C LYS A 125 -3.16 13.53 -24.98
N VAL A 126 -3.09 12.24 -24.66
CA VAL A 126 -2.25 11.73 -23.55
C VAL A 126 -0.79 12.19 -23.69
N ARG A 127 -0.24 12.27 -24.93
CA ARG A 127 1.13 12.78 -25.18
C ARG A 127 1.34 14.26 -24.82
N GLU A 128 0.27 15.03 -24.68
CA GLU A 128 0.27 16.47 -24.36
C GLU A 128 0.17 16.71 -22.86
N LEU A 129 -0.10 15.66 -22.08
CA LEU A 129 -0.19 15.68 -20.63
C LEU A 129 1.20 15.50 -19.99
N SER A 130 1.44 16.17 -18.88
CA SER A 130 2.59 15.89 -18.02
C SER A 130 2.45 14.49 -17.38
N LYS A 131 3.52 13.94 -16.82
CA LYS A 131 3.48 12.64 -16.13
C LYS A 131 2.43 12.65 -15.01
N GLY A 132 2.40 13.71 -14.19
CA GLY A 132 1.39 13.87 -13.13
C GLY A 132 -0.05 13.93 -13.67
N MET A 133 -0.28 14.67 -14.76
CA MET A 133 -1.61 14.73 -15.40
C MET A 133 -2.04 13.37 -15.97
N VAL A 134 -1.12 12.55 -16.47
CA VAL A 134 -1.44 11.18 -16.91
C VAL A 134 -1.87 10.32 -15.71
N THR A 135 -1.16 10.44 -14.59
CA THR A 135 -1.54 9.75 -13.34
C THR A 135 -2.92 10.22 -12.86
N GLN A 136 -3.20 11.53 -12.84
CA GLN A 136 -4.52 12.08 -12.48
C GLN A 136 -5.63 11.55 -13.40
N LEU A 137 -5.39 11.46 -14.71
CA LEU A 137 -6.35 10.89 -15.65
C LEU A 137 -6.64 9.42 -15.32
N HIS A 138 -5.63 8.62 -15.03
CA HIS A 138 -5.82 7.21 -14.63
C HIS A 138 -6.62 7.09 -13.33
N LEU A 139 -6.30 7.90 -12.32
CA LEU A 139 -7.02 7.92 -11.05
C LEU A 139 -8.49 8.27 -11.28
N ALA A 140 -8.78 9.30 -12.09
CA ALA A 140 -10.15 9.67 -12.42
C ALA A 140 -10.94 8.55 -13.11
N LEU A 141 -10.29 7.81 -14.03
CA LEU A 141 -10.92 6.67 -14.72
C LEU A 141 -11.23 5.53 -13.75
N VAL A 142 -10.29 5.16 -12.88
CA VAL A 142 -10.40 4.00 -12.00
C VAL A 142 -11.34 4.26 -10.82
N MET A 143 -11.28 5.47 -10.21
CA MET A 143 -12.17 5.85 -9.12
C MET A 143 -13.62 6.07 -9.57
N ALA A 144 -13.85 6.20 -10.87
CA ALA A 144 -15.20 6.26 -11.44
C ALA A 144 -15.82 4.86 -11.67
N ILE A 145 -15.08 3.78 -11.41
CA ILE A 145 -15.61 2.43 -11.47
C ILE A 145 -16.16 2.05 -10.09
N ASP A 146 -17.42 1.62 -10.03
CA ASP A 146 -18.03 1.10 -8.81
C ASP A 146 -17.56 -0.35 -8.57
N ALA A 147 -16.39 -0.49 -7.95
CA ALA A 147 -15.77 -1.76 -7.65
C ALA A 147 -15.84 -2.07 -6.14
N LYS A 148 -15.89 -3.38 -5.81
CA LYS A 148 -15.82 -3.87 -4.42
C LYS A 148 -14.37 -3.91 -3.91
N LEU A 149 -13.44 -4.15 -4.82
CA LEU A 149 -12.00 -4.17 -4.54
C LEU A 149 -11.27 -3.22 -5.47
N LEU A 150 -10.59 -2.24 -4.90
CA LEU A 150 -9.70 -1.32 -5.60
C LEU A 150 -8.25 -1.67 -5.28
N MET A 151 -7.46 -1.92 -6.32
CA MET A 151 -6.04 -2.23 -6.21
C MET A 151 -5.21 -1.10 -6.82
N LEU A 152 -4.26 -0.56 -6.07
CA LEU A 152 -3.46 0.59 -6.46
C LEU A 152 -1.97 0.24 -6.29
N ASP A 153 -1.24 0.15 -7.40
CA ASP A 153 0.21 -0.10 -7.38
C ASP A 153 0.94 1.24 -7.53
N GLU A 154 1.57 1.71 -6.44
CA GLU A 154 2.31 2.99 -6.35
C GLU A 154 1.51 4.19 -6.95
N PRO A 155 0.25 4.45 -6.53
CA PRO A 155 -0.69 5.32 -7.25
C PRO A 155 -0.27 6.78 -7.31
N THR A 156 0.55 7.25 -6.38
CA THR A 156 1.02 8.64 -6.30
C THR A 156 2.42 8.86 -6.87
N LEU A 157 3.03 7.81 -7.42
CA LEU A 157 4.37 7.89 -7.98
C LEU A 157 4.43 8.90 -9.15
N GLY A 158 5.15 10.00 -8.92
CA GLY A 158 5.31 11.09 -9.89
C GLY A 158 4.25 12.18 -9.81
N LEU A 159 3.38 12.14 -8.81
CA LEU A 159 2.59 13.30 -8.38
C LEU A 159 3.43 14.19 -7.45
N ASP A 160 3.10 15.48 -7.40
CA ASP A 160 3.57 16.34 -6.33
C ASP A 160 2.74 16.14 -5.04
N ILE A 161 3.26 16.67 -3.93
CA ILE A 161 2.67 16.47 -2.59
C ILE A 161 1.21 16.94 -2.51
N LEU A 162 0.88 18.04 -3.20
CA LEU A 162 -0.48 18.60 -3.16
C LEU A 162 -1.47 17.66 -3.83
N TYR A 163 -1.13 17.15 -5.03
CA TYR A 163 -1.98 16.21 -5.75
C TYR A 163 -2.05 14.83 -5.10
N SER A 164 -0.94 14.35 -4.51
CA SER A 164 -0.95 13.11 -3.70
C SER A 164 -1.94 13.23 -2.55
N LYS A 165 -1.91 14.33 -1.82
CA LYS A 165 -2.84 14.58 -0.70
C LYS A 165 -4.30 14.68 -1.18
N GLN A 166 -4.57 15.46 -2.23
CA GLN A 166 -5.91 15.58 -2.81
C GLN A 166 -6.46 14.22 -3.28
N PHE A 167 -5.60 13.38 -3.84
CA PHE A 167 -5.99 12.03 -4.25
C PHE A 167 -6.42 11.19 -3.04
N TYR A 168 -5.62 11.13 -1.98
CA TYR A 168 -5.98 10.36 -0.78
C TYR A 168 -7.22 10.93 -0.08
N ASP A 169 -7.37 12.25 -0.02
CA ASP A 169 -8.59 12.89 0.49
C ASP A 169 -9.83 12.48 -0.33
N SER A 170 -9.73 12.47 -1.67
CA SER A 170 -10.83 12.02 -2.54
C SER A 170 -11.07 10.51 -2.43
N LEU A 171 -10.02 9.71 -2.24
CA LEU A 171 -10.14 8.27 -2.02
C LEU A 171 -10.97 7.97 -0.77
N LEU A 172 -10.74 8.70 0.32
CA LEU A 172 -11.48 8.53 1.57
C LEU A 172 -12.91 9.10 1.50
N ASN A 173 -13.05 10.32 0.98
CA ASN A 173 -14.31 11.06 1.10
C ASN A 173 -15.29 10.76 -0.05
N ASP A 174 -14.77 10.48 -1.25
CA ASP A 174 -15.59 10.36 -2.47
C ASP A 174 -15.72 8.91 -2.95
N TYR A 175 -14.78 8.02 -2.57
CA TYR A 175 -14.74 6.65 -3.08
C TYR A 175 -14.95 5.58 -2.02
N PHE A 176 -14.25 5.68 -0.89
CA PHE A 176 -14.28 4.65 0.14
C PHE A 176 -15.60 4.64 0.90
N ASP A 177 -16.15 3.47 1.07
CA ASP A 177 -17.19 3.15 2.04
C ASP A 177 -16.91 1.76 2.63
N ARG A 178 -17.63 1.38 3.69
CA ARG A 178 -17.40 0.10 4.38
C ARG A 178 -17.71 -1.16 3.57
N SER A 179 -18.30 -1.01 2.39
CA SER A 179 -18.54 -2.11 1.45
C SER A 179 -17.40 -2.31 0.45
N ARG A 180 -16.41 -1.43 0.45
CA ARG A 180 -15.28 -1.44 -0.48
C ARG A 180 -14.00 -1.72 0.24
N THR A 181 -13.17 -2.54 -0.36
CA THR A 181 -11.81 -2.83 0.11
C THR A 181 -10.81 -2.17 -0.82
N ILE A 182 -9.78 -1.57 -0.26
CA ILE A 182 -8.70 -0.91 -1.01
C ILE A 182 -7.39 -1.55 -0.60
N VAL A 183 -6.57 -1.92 -1.57
CA VAL A 183 -5.18 -2.35 -1.36
C VAL A 183 -4.27 -1.38 -2.09
N VAL A 184 -3.37 -0.75 -1.35
CA VAL A 184 -2.38 0.18 -1.90
C VAL A 184 -1.00 -0.38 -1.67
N THR A 185 -0.22 -0.55 -2.72
CA THR A 185 1.21 -0.78 -2.55
C THR A 185 1.95 0.54 -2.57
N THR A 186 2.91 0.70 -1.69
CA THR A 186 3.80 1.86 -1.70
C THR A 186 5.12 1.57 -1.02
N HIS A 187 6.12 2.37 -1.36
CA HIS A 187 7.34 2.52 -0.59
C HIS A 187 7.41 3.91 0.09
N GLN A 188 6.45 4.81 -0.19
CA GLN A 188 6.35 6.17 0.37
C GLN A 188 5.26 6.22 1.45
N VAL A 189 5.56 5.67 2.61
CA VAL A 189 4.59 5.43 3.68
C VAL A 189 3.98 6.71 4.26
N GLY A 190 4.77 7.80 4.32
CA GLY A 190 4.34 9.06 4.93
C GLY A 190 3.15 9.74 4.26
N GLU A 191 2.87 9.42 3.00
CA GLU A 191 1.77 10.01 2.24
C GLU A 191 0.41 9.33 2.53
N ILE A 192 0.43 8.06 2.97
CA ILE A 192 -0.77 7.22 3.04
C ILE A 192 -1.14 6.81 4.47
N GLN A 193 -0.27 7.01 5.46
CA GLN A 193 -0.50 6.47 6.81
C GLN A 193 -1.84 6.91 7.43
N ASP A 194 -2.31 8.12 7.12
CA ASP A 194 -3.54 8.69 7.70
C ASP A 194 -4.82 8.08 7.10
N VAL A 195 -4.70 7.30 6.01
CA VAL A 195 -5.85 6.68 5.32
C VAL A 195 -5.93 5.17 5.54
N LEU A 196 -4.86 4.55 6.07
CA LEU A 196 -4.80 3.10 6.24
C LEU A 196 -5.63 2.63 7.44
N THR A 197 -6.27 1.48 7.30
CA THR A 197 -6.84 0.71 8.41
C THR A 197 -5.93 -0.42 8.86
N ASP A 198 -5.14 -0.95 7.92
CA ASP A 198 -4.24 -2.09 8.14
C ASP A 198 -2.93 -1.90 7.38
N ILE A 199 -1.85 -2.43 7.92
CA ILE A 199 -0.53 -2.43 7.31
C ILE A 199 0.03 -3.84 7.21
N MET A 200 0.68 -4.14 6.11
CA MET A 200 1.49 -5.34 5.92
C MET A 200 2.85 -4.97 5.34
N PHE A 201 3.90 -5.44 5.99
CA PHE A 201 5.25 -5.29 5.45
C PHE A 201 5.66 -6.54 4.72
N ILE A 202 6.08 -6.39 3.48
CA ILE A 202 6.61 -7.46 2.64
C ILE A 202 8.10 -7.24 2.38
N ASN A 203 8.90 -8.28 2.55
CA ASN A 203 10.31 -8.28 2.23
C ASN A 203 10.73 -9.64 1.64
N ARG A 204 11.46 -9.61 0.53
CA ARG A 204 11.95 -10.82 -0.17
C ARG A 204 10.86 -11.87 -0.36
N GLY A 205 9.68 -11.45 -0.75
CA GLY A 205 8.54 -12.31 -1.02
C GLY A 205 7.83 -12.88 0.22
N ARG A 206 8.12 -12.41 1.42
CA ARG A 206 7.49 -12.86 2.67
C ARG A 206 6.84 -11.70 3.42
N ILE A 207 5.68 -11.95 4.03
CA ILE A 207 5.11 -10.99 4.98
C ILE A 207 5.92 -11.07 6.28
N VAL A 208 6.40 -9.92 6.73
CA VAL A 208 7.30 -9.81 7.89
C VAL A 208 6.67 -9.07 9.06
N LEU A 209 5.58 -8.34 8.78
CA LEU A 209 4.72 -7.72 9.78
C LEU A 209 3.31 -7.56 9.20
N GLU A 210 2.33 -7.82 10.03
CA GLU A 210 0.91 -7.54 9.79
C GLU A 210 0.34 -6.92 11.05
N SER A 211 -0.40 -5.82 10.91
CA SER A 211 -1.03 -5.12 12.04
C SER A 211 -2.19 -4.25 11.56
N SER A 212 -3.25 -4.15 12.37
CA SER A 212 -4.19 -3.04 12.20
C SER A 212 -3.55 -1.74 12.67
N MET A 213 -4.06 -0.60 12.20
CA MET A 213 -3.58 0.72 12.67
C MET A 213 -3.88 0.94 14.16
N GLU A 214 -4.98 0.38 14.67
CA GLU A 214 -5.33 0.41 16.09
C GLU A 214 -4.30 -0.37 16.94
N GLU A 215 -3.93 -1.59 16.50
CA GLU A 215 -2.88 -2.37 17.15
C GLU A 215 -1.53 -1.67 17.05
N PHE A 216 -1.18 -1.15 15.88
CA PHE A 216 0.06 -0.40 15.67
C PHE A 216 0.19 0.76 16.67
N GLU A 217 -0.85 1.58 16.81
CA GLU A 217 -0.84 2.75 17.71
C GLU A 217 -0.79 2.41 19.20
N SER A 218 -1.34 1.26 19.58
CA SER A 218 -1.33 0.82 20.97
C SER A 218 -0.07 0.03 21.34
N ARG A 219 0.52 -0.68 20.38
CA ARG A 219 1.60 -1.64 20.60
C ARG A 219 2.99 -1.01 20.53
N TYR A 220 3.19 -0.06 19.60
CA TYR A 220 4.52 0.52 19.36
C TYR A 220 4.65 1.91 19.96
N LEU A 221 5.74 2.11 20.70
CA LEU A 221 6.08 3.38 21.34
C LEU A 221 7.51 3.78 20.98
N GLU A 222 7.71 5.07 20.75
CA GLU A 222 9.02 5.66 20.55
C GLU A 222 9.33 6.62 21.69
N VAL A 223 10.55 6.59 22.20
CA VAL A 223 10.98 7.53 23.24
C VAL A 223 12.24 8.26 22.78
N MET A 224 12.20 9.59 22.88
CA MET A 224 13.38 10.44 22.77
C MET A 224 14.01 10.53 24.16
N VAL A 225 15.07 9.75 24.34
CA VAL A 225 15.68 9.51 25.66
C VAL A 225 16.55 10.68 26.10
N ASN A 226 16.45 11.08 27.37
CA ASN A 226 17.38 12.01 27.98
C ASN A 226 18.78 11.37 28.07
N PRO A 227 19.87 12.13 27.82
CA PRO A 227 21.23 11.59 27.74
C PRO A 227 21.63 10.73 28.95
N GLU A 228 21.22 11.10 30.15
CA GLU A 228 21.49 10.39 31.40
C GLU A 228 20.76 9.02 31.51
N HIS A 229 19.68 8.83 30.77
CA HIS A 229 18.85 7.62 30.83
C HIS A 229 19.09 6.64 29.69
N VAL A 230 20.01 6.92 28.75
CA VAL A 230 20.24 6.07 27.58
C VAL A 230 20.61 4.62 27.96
N ALA A 231 21.43 4.43 28.97
CA ALA A 231 21.80 3.08 29.42
C ALA A 231 20.59 2.31 29.99
N ALA A 232 19.74 2.99 30.77
CA ALA A 232 18.52 2.41 31.32
C ALA A 232 17.51 2.07 30.22
N ALA A 233 17.35 2.94 29.22
CA ALA A 233 16.48 2.69 28.09
C ALA A 233 16.94 1.50 27.24
N ARG A 234 18.24 1.34 26.98
CA ARG A 234 18.80 0.18 26.27
C ARG A 234 18.60 -1.13 27.04
N ALA A 235 18.61 -1.10 28.37
CA ALA A 235 18.34 -2.27 29.20
C ALA A 235 16.92 -2.83 29.01
N LEU A 236 15.95 -2.02 28.52
CA LEU A 236 14.59 -2.43 28.18
C LEU A 236 14.50 -3.11 26.81
N LYS A 237 15.63 -3.35 26.12
CA LYS A 237 15.72 -4.05 24.83
C LYS A 237 14.83 -3.44 23.74
N PRO A 238 15.13 -2.21 23.31
CA PRO A 238 14.39 -1.60 22.20
C PRO A 238 14.54 -2.42 20.92
N MET A 239 13.52 -2.39 20.07
CA MET A 239 13.56 -2.98 18.72
C MET A 239 14.57 -2.28 17.82
N HIS A 240 14.68 -0.96 17.97
CA HIS A 240 15.53 -0.12 17.13
C HIS A 240 16.01 1.10 17.91
N GLU A 241 17.21 1.56 17.60
CA GLU A 241 17.76 2.81 18.09
C GLU A 241 18.32 3.63 16.95
N ARG A 242 17.98 4.94 16.91
CA ARG A 242 18.56 5.92 16.00
C ARG A 242 19.01 7.17 16.73
N GLN A 243 19.94 7.89 16.14
CA GLN A 243 20.44 9.15 16.66
C GLN A 243 19.89 10.31 15.84
N VAL A 244 19.31 11.31 16.51
CA VAL A 244 18.81 12.53 15.89
C VAL A 244 19.30 13.73 16.69
N PHE A 245 20.11 14.60 16.09
CA PHE A 245 20.73 15.75 16.75
C PHE A 245 21.40 15.43 18.09
N GLY A 246 22.12 14.28 18.14
CA GLY A 246 22.83 13.84 19.35
C GLY A 246 21.95 13.22 20.45
N ARG A 247 20.63 13.09 20.21
CA ARG A 247 19.71 12.38 21.12
C ARG A 247 19.41 10.99 20.62
N SER A 248 19.33 10.02 21.52
CA SER A 248 18.91 8.66 21.20
C SER A 248 17.38 8.59 21.14
N ILE A 249 16.87 8.05 20.05
CA ILE A 249 15.46 7.75 19.86
C ILE A 249 15.34 6.22 19.77
N LEU A 250 14.57 5.64 20.69
CA LEU A 250 14.42 4.20 20.83
C LEU A 250 12.98 3.78 20.57
N LEU A 251 12.80 2.76 19.75
CA LEU A 251 11.51 2.16 19.40
C LEU A 251 11.30 0.88 20.20
N PHE A 252 10.14 0.72 20.80
CA PHE A 252 9.75 -0.42 21.62
C PHE A 252 8.50 -1.11 21.09
N ASP A 253 8.43 -2.43 21.23
CA ASP A 253 7.26 -3.27 21.06
C ASP A 253 6.69 -3.64 22.43
N ARG A 254 5.41 -3.32 22.68
CA ARG A 254 4.67 -3.67 23.92
C ARG A 254 5.34 -3.21 25.22
N ALA A 255 5.93 -2.03 25.23
CA ALA A 255 6.52 -1.47 26.43
C ALA A 255 5.50 -0.66 27.26
N ASP A 256 5.73 -0.58 28.58
CA ASP A 256 4.93 0.26 29.46
C ASP A 256 5.23 1.73 29.20
N ARG A 257 4.17 2.47 28.81
CA ARG A 257 4.25 3.91 28.55
C ARG A 257 4.71 4.73 29.75
N GLN A 258 4.31 4.34 30.98
CA GLN A 258 4.72 5.05 32.20
C GLN A 258 6.20 4.85 32.47
N GLN A 259 6.70 3.62 32.29
CA GLN A 259 8.11 3.32 32.40
C GLN A 259 8.96 4.10 31.39
N LEU A 260 8.51 4.18 30.15
CA LEU A 260 9.21 4.95 29.11
C LEU A 260 9.17 6.45 29.37
N ALA A 261 8.06 6.98 29.90
CA ALA A 261 7.91 8.42 30.22
C ALA A 261 8.91 8.89 31.30
N ALA A 262 9.37 7.98 32.17
CA ALA A 262 10.44 8.29 33.15
C ALA A 262 11.83 8.46 32.49
N LEU A 263 12.02 7.99 31.26
CA LEU A 263 13.30 8.00 30.54
C LEU A 263 13.41 9.16 29.54
N GLY A 264 12.28 9.72 29.11
CA GLY A 264 12.25 10.81 28.14
C GLY A 264 10.86 11.08 27.56
N GLU A 265 10.82 11.77 26.43
CA GLU A 265 9.58 12.12 25.74
C GLU A 265 9.06 10.95 24.92
N VAL A 266 7.87 10.43 25.29
CA VAL A 266 7.23 9.29 24.64
C VAL A 266 6.25 9.78 23.57
N ARG A 267 6.37 9.24 22.37
CA ARG A 267 5.50 9.53 21.23
C ARG A 267 5.10 8.26 20.48
N LYS A 268 4.12 8.37 19.59
CA LYS A 268 3.82 7.31 18.62
C LYS A 268 4.87 7.33 17.52
N PRO A 269 5.44 6.17 17.12
CA PRO A 269 6.32 6.11 15.95
C PRO A 269 5.53 6.35 14.67
N SER A 270 6.20 6.76 13.61
CA SER A 270 5.63 6.69 12.27
C SER A 270 5.69 5.24 11.74
N ILE A 271 4.82 4.91 10.77
CA ILE A 271 4.92 3.61 10.07
C ILE A 271 6.29 3.47 9.39
N ALA A 272 6.88 4.57 8.91
CA ALA A 272 8.21 4.57 8.30
C ALA A 272 9.30 4.18 9.32
N ASP A 273 9.22 4.67 10.55
CA ASP A 273 10.18 4.31 11.61
C ASP A 273 10.05 2.82 11.98
N LEU A 274 8.82 2.30 12.11
CA LEU A 274 8.59 0.88 12.33
C LEU A 274 9.11 0.04 11.16
N PHE A 275 8.85 0.48 9.92
CA PHE A 275 9.34 -0.22 8.72
C PHE A 275 10.87 -0.33 8.72
N VAL A 276 11.59 0.77 9.00
CA VAL A 276 13.06 0.76 9.10
C VAL A 276 13.54 -0.18 10.22
N ALA A 277 12.88 -0.17 11.36
CA ALA A 277 13.21 -1.05 12.49
C ALA A 277 13.07 -2.52 12.13
N VAL A 278 11.95 -2.91 11.52
CA VAL A 278 11.67 -4.30 11.12
C VAL A 278 12.65 -4.77 10.04
N MET A 279 12.92 -3.93 9.03
CA MET A 279 13.86 -4.27 7.96
C MET A 279 15.30 -4.35 8.45
N GLY A 280 15.70 -3.49 9.39
CA GLY A 280 17.02 -3.49 10.00
C GLY A 280 17.30 -4.77 10.79
N ASN A 281 16.34 -5.23 11.57
CA ASN A 281 16.45 -6.47 12.35
C ASN A 281 16.61 -7.71 11.44
N GLN A 282 15.85 -7.79 10.35
CA GLN A 282 15.99 -8.88 9.37
C GLN A 282 17.36 -8.90 8.68
N ALA A 283 17.92 -7.73 8.38
CA ALA A 283 19.25 -7.64 7.79
C ALA A 283 20.34 -8.12 8.77
N SER A 284 20.15 -7.93 10.06
CA SER A 284 21.05 -8.38 11.12
C SER A 284 20.96 -9.89 11.33
N GLU A 285 19.74 -10.46 11.33
CA GLU A 285 19.53 -11.92 11.44
C GLU A 285 20.10 -12.68 10.23
N ALA A 286 19.96 -12.12 9.02
CA ALA A 286 20.50 -12.72 7.80
C ALA A 286 22.06 -12.73 7.77
N LYS A 287 22.72 -11.81 8.48
CA LYS A 287 24.18 -11.77 8.60
C LYS A 287 24.71 -12.64 9.73
N GLY A 288 23.89 -13.02 10.69
CA GLY A 288 24.24 -13.84 11.85
C GLY A 288 23.98 -15.34 11.67
N ALA A 289 23.36 -15.78 10.56
CA ALA A 289 23.17 -17.19 10.25
C ALA A 289 24.51 -17.77 9.77
N PRO A 290 25.08 -18.82 10.44
CA PRO A 290 26.28 -19.48 9.96
C PRO A 290 26.01 -20.14 8.59
N ALA A 291 26.99 -20.04 7.70
CA ALA A 291 27.01 -20.63 6.36
C ALA A 291 27.03 -22.17 6.40
#